data_658b623e797d01f217754603ae3f39ca
#
_entry.id   658b623e797d01f217754603ae3f39ca
#
_cell.length_a   1.000
_cell.length_b   1.000
_cell.length_c   1.000
_cell.angle_alpha   90.00
_cell.angle_beta   90.00
_cell.angle_gamma   90.00
#
_symmetry.space_group_name_H-M   'P 1'
#
loop_
_entity.id
_entity.type
_entity.pdbx_description
1 polymer ?
#
loop_
_entity_poly.entity_id
_entity_poly.type
_entity_poly.pdbx_seq_one_letter_code
_entity_poly.pdbx_strand_id
1 'polypeptide(L)'
;MMLKHPLPDRRIPVLLSAHEQGLVCQDAGAILNYLDRKPSVTAVAATLSATRRVRRHRAVIRAADRIELAAGLRALVDDDEHPLVARSSGTAAPRIAFVFPGQGNQWPSMGADAYQRLAVYRAEVDRCAHTFDAAGLPSPLPYLLTDADEDWSQMQIQGAQFTHAVGLARVWQSCGILPDVTVGHSLGEVAAGYVAGAIALPDAIAVVAARATVVDQLPGGYGMAVLGTGIKEAEGLIAETQGWLEVSAVNSQASSVVSGDRDAVAAVVQLAGRQGMFAKAIAVDYPGHTSALEPLRDTMKDLLPRSAFLDAPVQFIGSARGRVVDSDTDFTDYWCDNLRNTVRFDHAVAEGVLRGSGAFIEMSAHPSLLGALTDLTDDALTVG
;
A
#
# COMPACT_ATOMS: atom_id res chain seq x y z
N MET A 1 -3.49 16.59 -16.62
CA MET A 1 -4.80 16.93 -15.99
C MET A 1 -4.47 17.77 -14.75
N MET A 2 -4.95 18.99 -14.64
CA MET A 2 -4.52 19.86 -13.54
C MET A 2 -5.38 19.64 -12.33
N LEU A 3 -4.73 19.59 -11.15
CA LEU A 3 -5.43 19.61 -9.88
C LEU A 3 -6.20 20.96 -9.77
N LYS A 4 -7.47 20.95 -10.17
CA LYS A 4 -8.38 22.09 -9.99
C LYS A 4 -8.95 22.16 -8.57
N HIS A 5 -8.64 21.18 -7.76
CA HIS A 5 -9.17 21.01 -6.40
C HIS A 5 -8.03 21.06 -5.39
N PRO A 6 -8.28 21.56 -4.19
CA PRO A 6 -7.31 21.51 -3.12
C PRO A 6 -6.97 20.05 -2.76
N LEU A 7 -5.75 19.81 -2.32
CA LEU A 7 -5.30 18.57 -1.73
C LEU A 7 -6.12 18.25 -0.45
N PRO A 8 -6.05 17.00 0.07
CA PRO A 8 -6.75 16.65 1.32
C PRO A 8 -6.45 17.58 2.51
N ASP A 9 -5.24 18.15 2.57
CA ASP A 9 -4.83 19.14 3.56
C ASP A 9 -5.34 20.57 3.25
N ARG A 10 -6.25 20.72 2.28
CA ARG A 10 -6.84 21.97 1.77
C ARG A 10 -5.85 22.94 1.12
N ARG A 11 -4.62 22.50 0.85
CA ARG A 11 -3.61 23.27 0.15
C ARG A 11 -3.75 23.15 -1.36
N ILE A 12 -3.40 24.20 -2.07
CA ILE A 12 -3.36 24.25 -3.53
C ILE A 12 -1.93 24.00 -3.98
N PRO A 13 -1.65 23.01 -4.84
CA PRO A 13 -0.32 22.82 -5.40
C PRO A 13 -0.04 23.89 -6.47
N VAL A 14 1.06 24.61 -6.30
CA VAL A 14 1.58 25.61 -7.24
C VAL A 14 2.85 25.04 -7.85
N LEU A 15 2.81 24.70 -9.14
CA LEU A 15 3.94 24.11 -9.87
C LEU A 15 4.75 25.18 -10.60
N LEU A 16 6.03 25.25 -10.28
CA LEU A 16 7.05 25.96 -11.05
C LEU A 16 7.91 24.94 -11.80
N SER A 17 8.31 25.25 -13.04
CA SER A 17 9.24 24.39 -13.76
C SER A 17 10.02 25.14 -14.85
N ALA A 18 11.30 24.76 -15.02
CA ALA A 18 12.19 25.36 -15.98
C ALA A 18 13.18 24.35 -16.58
N HIS A 19 13.91 24.74 -17.61
CA HIS A 19 14.96 23.93 -18.20
C HIS A 19 16.21 23.82 -17.30
N GLU A 20 16.43 24.84 -16.46
CA GLU A 20 17.56 24.96 -15.54
C GLU A 20 17.04 25.27 -14.14
N GLN A 21 17.73 24.79 -13.12
CA GLN A 21 17.34 24.99 -11.73
C GLN A 21 17.29 26.48 -11.34
N GLY A 22 18.31 27.26 -11.76
CA GLY A 22 18.35 28.70 -11.49
C GLY A 22 17.16 29.48 -12.04
N LEU A 23 16.56 29.04 -13.14
CA LEU A 23 15.34 29.65 -13.68
C LEU A 23 14.10 29.36 -12.81
N VAL A 24 14.06 28.24 -12.09
CA VAL A 24 12.99 27.99 -11.12
C VAL A 24 13.05 28.99 -9.97
N CYS A 25 14.26 29.29 -9.47
CA CYS A 25 14.48 30.32 -8.44
C CYS A 25 14.11 31.72 -8.94
N GLN A 26 14.48 32.06 -10.19
CA GLN A 26 14.10 33.35 -10.79
C GLN A 26 12.58 33.48 -10.99
N ASP A 27 11.90 32.44 -11.47
CA ASP A 27 10.44 32.40 -11.58
C ASP A 27 9.78 32.53 -10.19
N ALA A 28 10.34 31.89 -9.16
CA ALA A 28 9.87 32.04 -7.78
C ALA A 28 9.97 33.48 -7.29
N GLY A 29 11.08 34.18 -7.54
CA GLY A 29 11.25 35.59 -7.21
C GLY A 29 10.27 36.50 -7.95
N ALA A 30 10.03 36.26 -9.25
CA ALA A 30 9.09 37.01 -10.05
C ALA A 30 7.64 36.82 -9.53
N ILE A 31 7.26 35.60 -9.15
CA ILE A 31 5.94 35.30 -8.57
C ILE A 31 5.82 35.96 -7.18
N LEU A 32 6.87 35.91 -6.36
CA LEU A 32 6.89 36.57 -5.04
C LEU A 32 6.58 38.04 -5.16
N ASN A 33 7.22 38.76 -6.10
CA ASN A 33 6.93 40.16 -6.39
C ASN A 33 5.50 40.37 -6.92
N TYR A 34 4.95 39.43 -7.69
CA TYR A 34 3.57 39.49 -8.17
C TYR A 34 2.54 39.35 -7.03
N LEU A 35 2.88 38.71 -5.91
CA LEU A 35 1.98 38.57 -4.75
C LEU A 35 1.59 39.92 -4.13
N ASP A 36 2.33 41.01 -4.38
CA ASP A 36 1.96 42.37 -3.98
C ASP A 36 0.61 42.84 -4.56
N ARG A 37 0.23 42.25 -5.72
CA ARG A 37 -1.08 42.46 -6.36
C ARG A 37 -2.22 41.69 -5.69
N LYS A 38 -1.94 40.98 -4.63
CA LYS A 38 -2.89 40.16 -3.83
C LYS A 38 -3.69 39.10 -4.62
N PRO A 39 -3.10 38.37 -5.59
CA PRO A 39 -3.82 37.29 -6.26
C PRO A 39 -4.17 36.16 -5.26
N SER A 40 -5.21 35.39 -5.56
CA SER A 40 -5.45 34.14 -4.81
C SER A 40 -4.43 33.06 -5.22
N VAL A 41 -4.14 32.11 -4.31
CA VAL A 41 -3.27 30.96 -4.61
C VAL A 41 -3.79 30.18 -5.80
N THR A 42 -5.12 29.96 -5.84
CA THR A 42 -5.79 29.27 -6.96
C THR A 42 -5.56 29.98 -8.30
N ALA A 43 -5.62 31.32 -8.32
CA ALA A 43 -5.38 32.07 -9.55
C ALA A 43 -3.92 31.94 -10.02
N VAL A 44 -2.95 31.99 -9.11
CA VAL A 44 -1.53 31.76 -9.44
C VAL A 44 -1.33 30.34 -9.99
N ALA A 45 -1.82 29.33 -9.29
CA ALA A 45 -1.73 27.93 -9.72
C ALA A 45 -2.37 27.74 -11.10
N ALA A 46 -3.58 28.23 -11.31
CA ALA A 46 -4.30 28.12 -12.58
C ALA A 46 -3.54 28.79 -13.73
N THR A 47 -3.00 30.00 -13.51
CA THR A 47 -2.24 30.72 -14.53
C THR A 47 -0.97 29.97 -14.93
N LEU A 48 -0.16 29.56 -13.96
CA LEU A 48 1.06 28.79 -14.24
C LEU A 48 0.74 27.49 -14.99
N SER A 49 -0.26 26.83 -14.55
CA SER A 49 -0.74 25.59 -15.15
C SER A 49 -1.25 25.76 -16.60
N ALA A 50 -1.95 26.85 -16.91
CA ALA A 50 -2.50 27.10 -18.25
C ALA A 50 -1.45 27.63 -19.23
N THR A 51 -0.43 28.34 -18.74
CA THR A 51 0.51 29.10 -19.59
C THR A 51 1.91 28.46 -19.68
N ARG A 52 2.25 27.53 -18.77
CA ARG A 52 3.59 26.96 -18.71
C ARG A 52 3.57 25.46 -19.05
N ARG A 53 4.53 25.00 -19.84
CA ARG A 53 4.79 23.56 -20.03
C ARG A 53 5.66 23.06 -18.88
N VAL A 54 5.36 21.85 -18.38
CA VAL A 54 6.20 21.18 -17.38
C VAL A 54 7.56 20.86 -17.97
N ARG A 55 8.61 21.26 -17.26
CA ARG A 55 10.02 21.12 -17.69
C ARG A 55 10.77 20.19 -16.72
N ARG A 56 12.08 19.99 -17.01
CA ARG A 56 12.97 19.07 -16.29
C ARG A 56 13.09 19.42 -14.79
N HIS A 57 13.44 20.66 -14.47
CA HIS A 57 13.55 21.11 -13.09
C HIS A 57 12.20 21.63 -12.61
N ARG A 58 11.73 21.11 -11.50
CA ARG A 58 10.38 21.33 -10.99
C ARG A 58 10.43 21.62 -9.50
N ALA A 59 9.55 22.50 -9.07
CA ALA A 59 9.22 22.70 -7.67
C ALA A 59 7.71 22.80 -7.52
N VAL A 60 7.17 22.16 -6.50
CA VAL A 60 5.75 22.28 -6.13
C VAL A 60 5.69 22.88 -4.74
N ILE A 61 4.95 23.97 -4.61
CA ILE A 61 4.63 24.60 -3.32
C ILE A 61 3.19 24.23 -2.99
N ARG A 62 2.94 23.63 -1.84
CA ARG A 62 1.59 23.39 -1.32
C ARG A 62 1.20 24.54 -0.42
N ALA A 63 0.21 25.35 -0.78
CA ALA A 63 -0.17 26.54 -0.04
C ALA A 63 -1.68 26.65 0.16
N ALA A 64 -2.12 26.88 1.39
CA ALA A 64 -3.51 27.18 1.72
C ALA A 64 -3.84 28.64 1.46
N ASP A 65 -2.87 29.52 1.65
CA ASP A 65 -3.02 30.96 1.52
C ASP A 65 -1.76 31.62 0.92
N ARG A 66 -1.80 32.97 0.78
CA ARG A 66 -0.68 33.72 0.24
C ARG A 66 0.54 33.79 1.16
N ILE A 67 0.37 33.61 2.46
CA ILE A 67 1.47 33.61 3.44
C ILE A 67 2.29 32.35 3.25
N GLU A 68 1.63 31.20 3.21
CA GLU A 68 2.29 29.91 2.91
C GLU A 68 2.93 29.91 1.52
N LEU A 69 2.23 30.46 0.50
CA LEU A 69 2.80 30.57 -0.84
C LEU A 69 4.06 31.43 -0.86
N ALA A 70 4.03 32.58 -0.19
CA ALA A 70 5.19 33.48 -0.11
C ALA A 70 6.35 32.83 0.64
N ALA A 71 6.09 32.05 1.71
CA ALA A 71 7.11 31.33 2.44
C ALA A 71 7.80 30.27 1.56
N GLY A 72 7.02 29.46 0.83
CA GLY A 72 7.56 28.47 -0.10
C GLY A 72 8.33 29.11 -1.28
N LEU A 73 7.86 30.24 -1.81
CA LEU A 73 8.58 30.98 -2.87
C LEU A 73 9.92 31.53 -2.38
N ARG A 74 9.98 32.10 -1.14
CA ARG A 74 11.25 32.54 -0.53
C ARG A 74 12.22 31.38 -0.38
N ALA A 75 11.78 30.26 0.16
CA ALA A 75 12.63 29.06 0.29
C ALA A 75 13.19 28.60 -1.07
N LEU A 76 12.43 28.75 -2.17
CA LEU A 76 12.95 28.49 -3.52
C LEU A 76 13.98 29.51 -3.99
N VAL A 77 13.80 30.78 -3.65
CA VAL A 77 14.75 31.87 -4.00
C VAL A 77 16.05 31.70 -3.24
N ASP A 78 15.97 31.36 -1.95
CA ASP A 78 17.11 31.24 -1.03
C ASP A 78 17.78 29.85 -1.11
N ASP A 79 17.21 28.94 -1.91
CA ASP A 79 17.59 27.52 -2.05
C ASP A 79 17.54 26.74 -0.73
N ASP A 80 16.62 27.09 0.14
CA ASP A 80 16.39 26.48 1.44
C ASP A 80 15.38 25.32 1.37
N GLU A 81 15.51 24.34 2.28
CA GLU A 81 14.50 23.31 2.49
C GLU A 81 13.27 23.91 3.20
N HIS A 82 12.07 23.49 2.77
CA HIS A 82 10.83 23.95 3.39
C HIS A 82 9.76 22.83 3.32
N PRO A 83 9.00 22.56 4.40
CA PRO A 83 8.05 21.46 4.46
C PRO A 83 6.89 21.54 3.46
N LEU A 84 6.62 22.73 2.93
CA LEU A 84 5.59 22.93 1.89
C LEU A 84 6.15 22.87 0.46
N VAL A 85 7.46 22.66 0.28
CA VAL A 85 8.14 22.65 -1.02
C VAL A 85 8.70 21.29 -1.31
N ALA A 86 8.30 20.72 -2.45
CA ALA A 86 8.94 19.53 -3.03
C ALA A 86 9.66 19.91 -4.31
N ARG A 87 10.89 19.41 -4.51
CA ARG A 87 11.73 19.66 -5.70
C ARG A 87 12.03 18.37 -6.43
N SER A 88 12.14 18.44 -7.75
CA SER A 88 12.56 17.33 -8.61
C SER A 88 13.33 17.85 -9.82
N SER A 89 14.39 17.15 -10.21
CA SER A 89 15.21 17.45 -11.39
C SER A 89 15.24 16.31 -12.41
N GLY A 90 14.37 15.32 -12.29
CA GLY A 90 14.31 14.16 -13.17
C GLY A 90 13.91 14.49 -14.61
N THR A 91 14.49 13.80 -15.58
CA THR A 91 14.16 13.93 -17.02
C THR A 91 12.95 13.11 -17.43
N ALA A 92 12.69 12.00 -16.75
CA ALA A 92 11.54 11.12 -16.97
C ALA A 92 10.83 10.87 -15.62
N ALA A 93 9.51 10.68 -15.65
CA ALA A 93 8.80 10.16 -14.51
C ALA A 93 9.24 8.71 -14.30
N PRO A 94 9.49 8.26 -13.06
CA PRO A 94 9.74 6.86 -12.79
C PRO A 94 8.48 6.05 -13.11
N ARG A 95 8.65 4.77 -13.46
CA ARG A 95 7.53 3.83 -13.45
C ARG A 95 7.09 3.65 -12.00
N ILE A 96 5.80 3.55 -11.80
CA ILE A 96 5.18 3.57 -10.48
C ILE A 96 4.64 2.18 -10.16
N ALA A 97 5.04 1.65 -9.00
CA ALA A 97 4.44 0.48 -8.40
C ALA A 97 3.49 0.90 -7.27
N PHE A 98 2.23 0.45 -7.30
CA PHE A 98 1.35 0.49 -6.15
C PHE A 98 1.56 -0.78 -5.33
N VAL A 99 1.81 -0.63 -4.04
CA VAL A 99 2.10 -1.73 -3.12
C VAL A 99 0.94 -1.90 -2.15
N PHE A 100 0.44 -3.12 -2.03
CA PHE A 100 -0.73 -3.44 -1.22
C PHE A 100 -0.32 -4.38 -0.08
N PRO A 101 -0.33 -3.92 1.18
CA PRO A 101 0.10 -4.72 2.32
C PRO A 101 -0.93 -5.78 2.72
N GLY A 102 -0.47 -6.77 3.48
CA GLY A 102 -1.29 -7.75 4.16
C GLY A 102 -1.90 -7.25 5.45
N GLN A 103 -2.45 -8.17 6.26
CA GLN A 103 -2.97 -7.89 7.60
C GLN A 103 -1.84 -7.54 8.58
N GLY A 104 -2.19 -6.76 9.62
CA GLY A 104 -1.30 -6.42 10.73
C GLY A 104 -1.21 -4.93 11.04
N ASN A 105 -1.67 -4.07 10.13
CA ASN A 105 -1.63 -2.61 10.28
C ASN A 105 -3.02 -1.95 10.28
N GLN A 106 -4.07 -2.74 10.42
CA GLN A 106 -5.45 -2.28 10.45
C GLN A 106 -5.92 -1.93 11.86
N TRP A 107 -6.90 -1.04 11.93
CA TRP A 107 -7.65 -0.74 13.16
C TRP A 107 -9.08 -0.32 12.81
N PRO A 108 -10.07 -0.49 13.71
CA PRO A 108 -11.43 0.02 13.52
C PRO A 108 -11.40 1.52 13.21
N SER A 109 -12.25 1.97 12.31
CA SER A 109 -12.35 3.37 11.83
C SER A 109 -11.20 3.90 10.96
N MET A 110 -10.23 3.08 10.55
CA MET A 110 -9.08 3.51 9.74
C MET A 110 -9.45 4.26 8.45
N GLY A 111 -10.64 4.06 7.90
CA GLY A 111 -11.14 4.72 6.69
C GLY A 111 -12.03 5.94 6.92
N ALA A 112 -12.42 6.23 8.17
CA ALA A 112 -13.45 7.21 8.48
C ALA A 112 -13.15 8.62 7.97
N ASP A 113 -11.95 9.13 8.20
CA ASP A 113 -11.54 10.46 7.76
C ASP A 113 -11.50 10.56 6.22
N ALA A 114 -10.91 9.57 5.54
CA ALA A 114 -10.88 9.52 4.08
C ALA A 114 -12.29 9.43 3.47
N TYR A 115 -13.17 8.62 4.07
CA TYR A 115 -14.56 8.47 3.63
C TYR A 115 -15.35 9.79 3.74
N GLN A 116 -15.14 10.55 4.80
CA GLN A 116 -15.79 11.84 4.99
C GLN A 116 -15.27 12.91 4.03
N ARG A 117 -13.98 12.95 3.78
CA ARG A 117 -13.31 14.05 3.07
C ARG A 117 -13.11 13.82 1.58
N LEU A 118 -12.94 12.58 1.14
CA LEU A 118 -12.54 12.26 -0.22
C LEU A 118 -13.68 11.56 -0.98
N ALA A 119 -14.39 12.32 -1.83
CA ALA A 119 -15.53 11.81 -2.58
C ALA A 119 -15.18 10.58 -3.46
N VAL A 120 -13.96 10.56 -4.04
CA VAL A 120 -13.48 9.43 -4.86
C VAL A 120 -13.27 8.18 -4.02
N TYR A 121 -12.68 8.33 -2.82
CA TYR A 121 -12.53 7.23 -1.87
C TYR A 121 -13.89 6.66 -1.48
N ARG A 122 -14.82 7.53 -1.06
CA ARG A 122 -16.18 7.13 -0.67
C ARG A 122 -16.89 6.35 -1.77
N ALA A 123 -16.87 6.85 -3.00
CA ALA A 123 -17.53 6.20 -4.13
C ALA A 123 -17.00 4.77 -4.38
N GLU A 124 -15.69 4.55 -4.21
CA GLU A 124 -15.10 3.22 -4.35
C GLU A 124 -15.45 2.31 -3.17
N VAL A 125 -15.38 2.84 -1.95
CA VAL A 125 -15.76 2.13 -0.71
C VAL A 125 -17.22 1.69 -0.77
N ASP A 126 -18.12 2.58 -1.18
CA ASP A 126 -19.55 2.27 -1.35
C ASP A 126 -19.77 1.19 -2.41
N ARG A 127 -19.01 1.24 -3.52
CA ARG A 127 -19.07 0.21 -4.57
C ARG A 127 -18.62 -1.16 -4.05
N CYS A 128 -17.55 -1.22 -3.28
CA CYS A 128 -17.11 -2.46 -2.64
C CYS A 128 -18.19 -2.98 -1.67
N ALA A 129 -18.70 -2.13 -0.78
CA ALA A 129 -19.73 -2.50 0.19
C ALA A 129 -20.99 -3.07 -0.49
N HIS A 130 -21.48 -2.42 -1.54
CA HIS A 130 -22.61 -2.93 -2.34
C HIS A 130 -22.31 -4.30 -2.95
N THR A 131 -21.07 -4.57 -3.35
CA THR A 131 -20.72 -5.87 -3.92
C THR A 131 -20.66 -6.95 -2.83
N PHE A 132 -20.19 -6.63 -1.62
CA PHE A 132 -20.29 -7.53 -0.46
C PHE A 132 -21.75 -7.84 -0.15
N ASP A 133 -22.60 -6.82 -0.06
CA ASP A 133 -24.04 -6.98 0.23
C ASP A 133 -24.73 -7.83 -0.86
N ALA A 134 -24.43 -7.59 -2.14
CA ALA A 134 -24.98 -8.36 -3.26
C ALA A 134 -24.55 -9.84 -3.25
N ALA A 135 -23.38 -10.15 -2.68
CA ALA A 135 -22.91 -11.51 -2.46
C ALA A 135 -23.45 -12.15 -1.17
N GLY A 136 -24.28 -11.44 -0.40
CA GLY A 136 -24.80 -11.90 0.88
C GLY A 136 -23.74 -11.98 2.00
N LEU A 137 -22.65 -11.22 1.86
CA LEU A 137 -21.53 -11.20 2.80
C LEU A 137 -21.65 -10.02 3.78
N PRO A 138 -21.09 -10.13 4.98
CA PRO A 138 -21.01 -9.01 5.92
C PRO A 138 -20.34 -7.79 5.31
N SER A 139 -20.97 -6.62 5.49
CA SER A 139 -20.41 -5.36 5.00
C SER A 139 -19.09 -5.00 5.70
N PRO A 140 -18.07 -4.52 4.97
CA PRO A 140 -16.83 -4.04 5.56
C PRO A 140 -16.95 -2.66 6.24
N LEU A 141 -18.05 -1.93 6.00
CA LEU A 141 -18.23 -0.55 6.45
C LEU A 141 -18.18 -0.38 7.96
N PRO A 142 -18.82 -1.24 8.80
CA PRO A 142 -18.77 -1.07 10.24
C PRO A 142 -17.34 -1.03 10.77
N TYR A 143 -16.49 -2.00 10.41
CA TYR A 143 -15.09 -1.99 10.80
C TYR A 143 -14.33 -0.78 10.23
N LEU A 144 -14.57 -0.46 8.96
CA LEU A 144 -13.82 0.59 8.26
C LEU A 144 -14.12 2.00 8.78
N LEU A 145 -15.34 2.26 9.27
CA LEU A 145 -15.82 3.61 9.55
C LEU A 145 -16.14 3.88 11.02
N THR A 146 -16.26 2.84 11.86
CA THR A 146 -16.71 2.98 13.25
C THR A 146 -15.60 2.57 14.21
N ASP A 147 -15.32 3.45 15.18
CA ASP A 147 -14.41 3.15 16.29
C ASP A 147 -15.20 2.45 17.40
N ALA A 148 -15.52 1.18 17.20
CA ALA A 148 -16.25 0.35 18.15
C ALA A 148 -15.33 -0.77 18.67
N ASP A 149 -15.40 -1.02 19.97
CA ASP A 149 -14.77 -2.16 20.62
C ASP A 149 -15.71 -3.37 20.51
N GLU A 150 -15.67 -4.02 19.34
CA GLU A 150 -16.50 -5.17 19.00
C GLU A 150 -15.63 -6.36 18.60
N ASP A 151 -16.22 -7.54 18.68
CA ASP A 151 -15.56 -8.77 18.21
C ASP A 151 -15.73 -8.91 16.69
N TRP A 152 -14.80 -8.35 15.94
CA TRP A 152 -14.84 -8.29 14.50
C TRP A 152 -14.45 -9.62 13.85
N SER A 153 -15.30 -10.13 12.96
CA SER A 153 -15.00 -11.33 12.17
C SER A 153 -13.85 -11.10 11.19
N GLN A 154 -13.13 -12.17 10.83
CA GLN A 154 -12.09 -12.11 9.78
C GLN A 154 -12.65 -11.59 8.45
N MET A 155 -13.91 -11.87 8.13
CA MET A 155 -14.60 -11.34 6.96
C MET A 155 -14.66 -9.81 6.96
N GLN A 156 -15.05 -9.21 8.09
CA GLN A 156 -15.14 -7.76 8.23
C GLN A 156 -13.76 -7.10 8.21
N ILE A 157 -12.78 -7.71 8.90
CA ILE A 157 -11.40 -7.20 8.94
C ILE A 157 -10.75 -7.24 7.56
N GLN A 158 -10.74 -8.42 6.90
CA GLN A 158 -10.13 -8.59 5.59
C GLN A 158 -10.86 -7.79 4.50
N GLY A 159 -12.20 -7.78 4.57
CA GLY A 159 -13.03 -6.98 3.67
C GLY A 159 -12.76 -5.47 3.80
N ALA A 160 -12.59 -4.98 5.03
CA ALA A 160 -12.27 -3.58 5.28
C ALA A 160 -10.88 -3.20 4.77
N GLN A 161 -9.87 -4.05 4.98
CA GLN A 161 -8.52 -3.80 4.47
C GLN A 161 -8.49 -3.78 2.94
N PHE A 162 -9.10 -4.77 2.27
CA PHE A 162 -9.25 -4.78 0.82
C PHE A 162 -9.93 -3.48 0.34
N THR A 163 -11.06 -3.13 0.92
CA THR A 163 -11.86 -1.96 0.53
C THR A 163 -11.08 -0.65 0.74
N HIS A 164 -10.36 -0.53 1.86
CA HIS A 164 -9.52 0.64 2.15
C HIS A 164 -8.38 0.81 1.14
N ALA A 165 -7.64 -0.25 0.90
CA ALA A 165 -6.49 -0.23 -0.02
C ALA A 165 -6.90 0.13 -1.44
N VAL A 166 -8.03 -0.42 -1.91
CA VAL A 166 -8.61 -0.09 -3.22
C VAL A 166 -9.08 1.37 -3.26
N GLY A 167 -9.74 1.84 -2.19
CA GLY A 167 -10.16 3.24 -2.06
C GLY A 167 -8.99 4.21 -2.15
N LEU A 168 -7.86 3.93 -1.48
CA LEU A 168 -6.64 4.74 -1.56
C LEU A 168 -6.04 4.73 -2.98
N ALA A 169 -6.00 3.57 -3.63
CA ALA A 169 -5.52 3.48 -5.01
C ALA A 169 -6.35 4.38 -5.95
N ARG A 170 -7.66 4.45 -5.78
CA ARG A 170 -8.53 5.35 -6.55
C ARG A 170 -8.23 6.82 -6.28
N VAL A 171 -7.90 7.19 -5.03
CA VAL A 171 -7.48 8.56 -4.71
C VAL A 171 -6.22 8.93 -5.49
N TRP A 172 -5.17 8.10 -5.45
CA TRP A 172 -3.95 8.33 -6.21
C TRP A 172 -4.20 8.43 -7.72
N GLN A 173 -5.00 7.51 -8.27
CA GLN A 173 -5.40 7.53 -9.68
C GLN A 173 -6.17 8.82 -10.04
N SER A 174 -7.04 9.31 -9.16
CA SER A 174 -7.76 10.58 -9.37
C SER A 174 -6.85 11.80 -9.41
N CYS A 175 -5.71 11.73 -8.74
CA CYS A 175 -4.65 12.74 -8.80
C CYS A 175 -3.76 12.60 -10.06
N GLY A 176 -4.02 11.63 -10.93
CA GLY A 176 -3.22 11.37 -12.14
C GLY A 176 -1.97 10.54 -11.89
N ILE A 177 -1.82 9.95 -10.71
CA ILE A 177 -0.76 9.00 -10.38
C ILE A 177 -1.29 7.60 -10.70
N LEU A 178 -0.83 7.04 -11.81
CA LEU A 178 -1.28 5.74 -12.31
C LEU A 178 -0.17 4.70 -12.12
N PRO A 179 -0.49 3.49 -11.65
CA PRO A 179 0.50 2.44 -11.53
C PRO A 179 0.85 1.85 -12.91
N ASP A 180 2.10 1.57 -13.14
CA ASP A 180 2.60 0.71 -14.21
C ASP A 180 2.59 -0.76 -13.77
N VAL A 181 2.70 -0.96 -12.45
CA VAL A 181 2.80 -2.26 -11.79
C VAL A 181 2.03 -2.20 -10.48
N THR A 182 1.39 -3.30 -10.09
CA THR A 182 0.89 -3.51 -8.74
C THR A 182 1.64 -4.66 -8.08
N VAL A 183 1.99 -4.50 -6.82
CA VAL A 183 2.66 -5.53 -6.00
C VAL A 183 1.80 -5.79 -4.78
N GLY A 184 1.44 -7.05 -4.54
CA GLY A 184 0.65 -7.43 -3.39
C GLY A 184 1.46 -8.23 -2.37
N HIS A 185 1.15 -8.07 -1.09
CA HIS A 185 1.64 -8.87 0.02
C HIS A 185 0.47 -9.62 0.64
N SER A 186 0.43 -10.94 0.54
CA SER A 186 -0.63 -11.76 1.15
C SER A 186 -2.06 -11.30 0.74
N LEU A 187 -2.91 -10.91 1.69
CA LEU A 187 -4.23 -10.36 1.42
C LEU A 187 -4.20 -9.18 0.43
N GLY A 188 -3.16 -8.36 0.49
CA GLY A 188 -2.98 -7.23 -0.42
C GLY A 188 -2.86 -7.62 -1.90
N GLU A 189 -2.53 -8.88 -2.20
CA GLU A 189 -2.52 -9.38 -3.59
C GLU A 189 -3.91 -9.34 -4.24
N VAL A 190 -4.98 -9.50 -3.45
CA VAL A 190 -6.35 -9.40 -3.96
C VAL A 190 -6.65 -7.97 -4.43
N ALA A 191 -6.25 -6.98 -3.63
CA ALA A 191 -6.38 -5.57 -4.00
C ALA A 191 -5.47 -5.20 -5.19
N ALA A 192 -4.23 -5.72 -5.21
CA ALA A 192 -3.28 -5.53 -6.30
C ALA A 192 -3.83 -6.08 -7.62
N GLY A 193 -4.34 -7.31 -7.63
CA GLY A 193 -4.93 -7.94 -8.81
C GLY A 193 -6.16 -7.19 -9.32
N TYR A 194 -7.03 -6.73 -8.42
CA TYR A 194 -8.20 -5.93 -8.78
C TYR A 194 -7.82 -4.55 -9.35
N VAL A 195 -6.90 -3.84 -8.72
CA VAL A 195 -6.46 -2.52 -9.18
C VAL A 195 -5.70 -2.61 -10.51
N ALA A 196 -4.97 -3.69 -10.74
CA ALA A 196 -4.35 -3.99 -12.03
C ALA A 196 -5.38 -4.25 -13.15
N GLY A 197 -6.58 -4.69 -12.81
CA GLY A 197 -7.58 -5.18 -13.74
C GLY A 197 -7.44 -6.67 -14.08
N ALA A 198 -6.59 -7.40 -13.33
CA ALA A 198 -6.38 -8.83 -13.51
C ALA A 198 -7.52 -9.69 -12.95
N ILE A 199 -8.31 -9.15 -12.00
CA ILE A 199 -9.51 -9.80 -11.45
C ILE A 199 -10.67 -8.82 -11.37
N ALA A 200 -11.90 -9.30 -11.55
CA ALA A 200 -13.12 -8.50 -11.40
C ALA A 200 -13.44 -8.29 -9.90
N LEU A 201 -14.17 -7.22 -9.57
CA LEU A 201 -14.52 -6.92 -8.16
C LEU A 201 -15.30 -8.05 -7.48
N PRO A 202 -16.30 -8.69 -8.11
CA PRO A 202 -17.00 -9.82 -7.50
C PRO A 202 -16.07 -11.00 -7.18
N ASP A 203 -15.13 -11.31 -8.07
CA ASP A 203 -14.15 -12.39 -7.86
C ASP A 203 -13.16 -12.04 -6.75
N ALA A 204 -12.70 -10.78 -6.70
CA ALA A 204 -11.84 -10.28 -5.62
C ALA A 204 -12.52 -10.44 -4.25
N ILE A 205 -13.79 -10.05 -4.14
CA ILE A 205 -14.58 -10.20 -2.91
C ILE A 205 -14.79 -11.68 -2.57
N ALA A 206 -15.06 -12.54 -3.54
CA ALA A 206 -15.17 -13.97 -3.33
C ALA A 206 -13.86 -14.59 -2.82
N VAL A 207 -12.69 -14.14 -3.32
CA VAL A 207 -11.38 -14.56 -2.80
C VAL A 207 -11.18 -14.10 -1.35
N VAL A 208 -11.53 -12.85 -1.02
CA VAL A 208 -11.47 -12.35 0.37
C VAL A 208 -12.37 -13.20 1.28
N ALA A 209 -13.58 -13.53 0.81
CA ALA A 209 -14.53 -14.35 1.54
C ALA A 209 -14.02 -15.77 1.78
N ALA A 210 -13.48 -16.40 0.75
CA ALA A 210 -12.90 -17.76 0.85
C ALA A 210 -11.75 -17.78 1.87
N ARG A 211 -10.84 -16.80 1.82
CA ARG A 211 -9.72 -16.65 2.77
C ARG A 211 -10.23 -16.53 4.21
N ALA A 212 -11.15 -15.60 4.46
CA ALA A 212 -11.71 -15.38 5.79
C ALA A 212 -12.40 -16.64 6.34
N THR A 213 -13.23 -17.30 5.51
CA THR A 213 -13.94 -18.52 5.89
C THR A 213 -12.99 -19.67 6.24
N VAL A 214 -11.89 -19.82 5.49
CA VAL A 214 -10.87 -20.85 5.77
C VAL A 214 -10.15 -20.57 7.09
N VAL A 215 -9.78 -19.32 7.32
CA VAL A 215 -9.09 -18.89 8.54
C VAL A 215 -9.97 -19.08 9.78
N ASP A 216 -11.27 -18.81 9.69
CA ASP A 216 -12.23 -19.00 10.80
C ASP A 216 -12.43 -20.48 11.18
N GLN A 217 -12.02 -21.43 10.34
CA GLN A 217 -12.05 -22.87 10.67
C GLN A 217 -10.85 -23.35 11.49
N LEU A 218 -9.82 -22.52 11.61
CA LEU A 218 -8.64 -22.89 12.38
C LEU A 218 -8.94 -22.82 13.89
N PRO A 219 -8.45 -23.78 14.68
CA PRO A 219 -8.50 -23.64 16.13
C PRO A 219 -7.68 -22.41 16.55
N GLY A 220 -8.08 -21.71 17.59
CA GLY A 220 -7.32 -20.60 18.15
C GLY A 220 -5.97 -21.07 18.74
N GLY A 221 -5.18 -20.10 19.23
CA GLY A 221 -3.92 -20.38 19.89
C GLY A 221 -2.68 -20.14 19.04
N TYR A 222 -2.84 -19.48 17.91
CA TYR A 222 -1.75 -19.08 17.02
C TYR A 222 -1.36 -17.62 17.19
N GLY A 223 -0.22 -17.24 16.58
CA GLY A 223 0.26 -15.90 16.50
C GLY A 223 1.25 -15.71 15.36
N MET A 224 1.60 -14.45 15.15
CA MET A 224 2.60 -14.02 14.17
C MET A 224 3.50 -12.96 14.79
N ALA A 225 4.77 -12.89 14.34
CA ALA A 225 5.69 -11.84 14.73
C ALA A 225 6.60 -11.44 13.58
N VAL A 226 6.88 -10.13 13.45
CA VAL A 226 7.96 -9.63 12.62
C VAL A 226 9.27 -9.70 13.40
N LEU A 227 10.32 -10.17 12.72
CA LEU A 227 11.70 -10.22 13.20
C LEU A 227 12.55 -9.30 12.32
N GLY A 228 13.32 -8.42 12.92
CA GLY A 228 14.24 -7.51 12.24
C GLY A 228 15.51 -8.22 11.75
N THR A 229 15.34 -9.31 11.00
CA THR A 229 16.45 -10.11 10.49
C THR A 229 16.05 -10.86 9.22
N GLY A 230 17.04 -11.34 8.46
CA GLY A 230 16.84 -12.14 7.26
C GLY A 230 16.38 -13.56 7.57
N ILE A 231 16.04 -14.30 6.49
CA ILE A 231 15.46 -15.65 6.60
C ILE A 231 16.37 -16.64 7.35
N LYS A 232 17.68 -16.62 7.12
CA LYS A 232 18.62 -17.57 7.74
C LYS A 232 18.70 -17.43 9.26
N GLU A 233 18.77 -16.20 9.73
CA GLU A 233 18.79 -15.88 11.14
C GLU A 233 17.43 -16.16 11.79
N ALA A 234 16.32 -15.88 11.07
CA ALA A 234 14.98 -16.23 11.52
C ALA A 234 14.81 -17.77 11.68
N GLU A 235 15.31 -18.58 10.73
CA GLU A 235 15.35 -20.03 10.84
C GLU A 235 16.21 -20.50 12.02
N GLY A 236 17.32 -19.81 12.31
CA GLY A 236 18.15 -20.07 13.48
C GLY A 236 17.39 -19.83 14.79
N LEU A 237 16.68 -18.72 14.90
CA LEU A 237 15.83 -18.41 16.07
C LEU A 237 14.69 -19.43 16.24
N ILE A 238 14.08 -19.87 15.15
CA ILE A 238 13.06 -20.93 15.17
C ILE A 238 13.65 -22.23 15.73
N ALA A 239 14.84 -22.62 15.27
CA ALA A 239 15.49 -23.85 15.72
C ALA A 239 15.86 -23.84 17.22
N GLU A 240 16.11 -22.65 17.80
CA GLU A 240 16.39 -22.47 19.23
C GLU A 240 15.11 -22.34 20.09
N THR A 241 13.94 -22.17 19.46
CA THR A 241 12.67 -21.94 20.15
C THR A 241 11.88 -23.24 20.28
N GLN A 242 11.30 -23.51 21.45
CA GLN A 242 10.40 -24.65 21.65
C GLN A 242 9.01 -24.33 21.10
N GLY A 243 8.34 -25.35 20.56
CA GLY A 243 7.02 -25.23 19.94
C GLY A 243 7.10 -25.13 18.43
N TRP A 244 5.94 -25.02 17.78
CA TRP A 244 5.86 -25.01 16.33
C TRP A 244 5.91 -23.58 15.79
N LEU A 245 6.85 -23.30 14.89
CA LEU A 245 7.03 -22.05 14.17
C LEU A 245 7.47 -22.32 12.73
N GLU A 246 7.01 -21.51 11.81
CA GLU A 246 7.47 -21.46 10.41
C GLU A 246 7.73 -20.03 9.98
N VAL A 247 8.63 -19.82 8.99
CA VAL A 247 8.79 -18.51 8.32
C VAL A 247 7.60 -18.32 7.38
N SER A 248 6.77 -17.32 7.67
CA SER A 248 5.54 -17.03 6.94
C SER A 248 5.70 -15.91 5.90
N ALA A 249 6.68 -15.01 6.07
CA ALA A 249 7.02 -14.01 5.05
C ALA A 249 8.51 -13.67 5.08
N VAL A 250 9.04 -13.36 3.90
CA VAL A 250 10.36 -12.74 3.70
C VAL A 250 10.11 -11.39 3.06
N ASN A 251 10.24 -10.32 3.87
CA ASN A 251 9.97 -8.97 3.40
C ASN A 251 11.23 -8.31 2.81
N SER A 252 12.38 -8.49 3.46
CA SER A 252 13.70 -8.04 2.99
C SER A 252 14.81 -8.87 3.62
N GLN A 253 16.06 -8.50 3.34
CA GLN A 253 17.22 -9.12 4.02
C GLN A 253 17.28 -8.78 5.53
N ALA A 254 16.55 -7.78 5.98
CA ALA A 254 16.48 -7.31 7.36
C ALA A 254 15.09 -7.48 7.99
N SER A 255 14.13 -8.15 7.31
CA SER A 255 12.77 -8.30 7.82
C SER A 255 12.14 -9.62 7.36
N SER A 256 11.83 -10.48 8.32
CA SER A 256 11.09 -11.73 8.14
C SER A 256 9.90 -11.79 9.10
N VAL A 257 8.88 -12.59 8.76
CA VAL A 257 7.74 -12.86 9.64
C VAL A 257 7.70 -14.33 9.95
N VAL A 258 7.43 -14.66 11.20
CA VAL A 258 7.23 -16.04 11.67
C VAL A 258 5.80 -16.21 12.17
N SER A 259 5.25 -17.39 11.96
CA SER A 259 3.92 -17.79 12.42
C SER A 259 3.97 -19.15 13.06
N GLY A 260 3.10 -19.40 14.04
CA GLY A 260 3.00 -20.68 14.71
C GLY A 260 2.21 -20.62 16.01
N ASP A 261 2.53 -21.52 16.94
CA ASP A 261 1.91 -21.52 18.26
C ASP A 261 2.14 -20.18 18.98
N ARG A 262 1.12 -19.64 19.64
CA ARG A 262 1.18 -18.34 20.31
C ARG A 262 2.32 -18.25 21.32
N ASP A 263 2.51 -19.31 22.11
CA ASP A 263 3.56 -19.35 23.13
C ASP A 263 4.96 -19.43 22.48
N ALA A 264 5.10 -20.16 21.38
CA ALA A 264 6.34 -20.21 20.60
C ALA A 264 6.64 -18.85 19.93
N VAL A 265 5.64 -18.16 19.42
CA VAL A 265 5.78 -16.79 18.89
C VAL A 265 6.22 -15.83 20.00
N ALA A 266 5.64 -15.90 21.20
CA ALA A 266 6.07 -15.09 22.34
C ALA A 266 7.52 -15.41 22.75
N ALA A 267 7.91 -16.68 22.72
CA ALA A 267 9.25 -17.12 23.07
C ALA A 267 10.30 -16.65 22.06
N VAL A 268 10.02 -16.74 20.73
CA VAL A 268 10.96 -16.27 19.71
C VAL A 268 11.13 -14.76 19.73
N VAL A 269 10.07 -13.99 20.03
CA VAL A 269 10.17 -12.52 20.22
C VAL A 269 11.07 -12.18 21.38
N GLN A 270 10.94 -12.88 22.52
CA GLN A 270 11.82 -12.68 23.66
C GLN A 270 13.26 -13.10 23.35
N LEU A 271 13.48 -14.20 22.64
CA LEU A 271 14.79 -14.68 22.24
C LEU A 271 15.50 -13.64 21.36
N ALA A 272 14.83 -13.18 20.30
CA ALA A 272 15.33 -12.12 19.40
C ALA A 272 15.70 -10.84 20.19
N GLY A 273 14.82 -10.41 21.09
CA GLY A 273 15.07 -9.24 21.94
C GLY A 273 16.31 -9.39 22.84
N ARG A 274 16.54 -10.60 23.42
CA ARG A 274 17.77 -10.89 24.20
C ARG A 274 19.03 -10.85 23.34
N GLN A 275 18.93 -11.14 22.06
CA GLN A 275 20.03 -11.05 21.09
C GLN A 275 20.17 -9.64 20.48
N GLY A 276 19.40 -8.64 20.96
CA GLY A 276 19.46 -7.26 20.48
C GLY A 276 18.78 -7.03 19.13
N MET A 277 17.99 -7.99 18.65
CA MET A 277 17.26 -7.89 17.40
C MET A 277 15.86 -7.28 17.64
N PHE A 278 15.38 -6.49 16.68
CA PHE A 278 14.00 -6.02 16.70
C PHE A 278 13.05 -7.23 16.51
N ALA A 279 12.05 -7.33 17.35
CA ALA A 279 10.98 -8.32 17.22
C ALA A 279 9.68 -7.77 17.80
N LYS A 280 8.56 -7.96 17.09
CA LYS A 280 7.25 -7.47 17.51
C LYS A 280 6.15 -8.42 17.07
N ALA A 281 5.27 -8.80 18.00
CA ALA A 281 4.05 -9.55 17.67
C ALA A 281 3.13 -8.69 16.78
N ILE A 282 2.50 -9.35 15.81
CA ILE A 282 1.51 -8.77 14.90
C ILE A 282 0.12 -9.14 15.42
N ALA A 283 -0.87 -8.25 15.28
CA ALA A 283 -2.26 -8.50 15.67
C ALA A 283 -2.98 -9.39 14.63
N VAL A 284 -2.51 -10.64 14.52
CA VAL A 284 -3.07 -11.72 13.70
C VAL A 284 -3.02 -12.99 14.53
N ASP A 285 -4.12 -13.69 14.62
CA ASP A 285 -4.34 -14.84 15.52
C ASP A 285 -4.47 -16.19 14.79
N TYR A 286 -4.08 -16.23 13.53
CA TYR A 286 -4.04 -17.45 12.72
C TYR A 286 -2.67 -17.64 12.07
N PRO A 287 -2.25 -18.89 11.78
CA PRO A 287 -0.93 -19.20 11.26
C PRO A 287 -0.89 -19.09 9.73
N GLY A 288 -1.18 -17.90 9.19
CA GLY A 288 -1.12 -17.63 7.77
C GLY A 288 0.23 -17.99 7.16
N HIS A 289 0.24 -18.50 5.95
CA HIS A 289 1.45 -18.82 5.19
C HIS A 289 2.31 -19.93 5.82
N THR A 290 1.65 -20.94 6.42
CA THR A 290 2.30 -22.10 7.05
C THR A 290 1.64 -23.40 6.63
N SER A 291 2.28 -24.52 7.00
CA SER A 291 1.79 -25.89 6.74
C SER A 291 0.46 -26.19 7.44
N ALA A 292 0.07 -25.45 8.48
CA ALA A 292 -1.22 -25.61 9.15
C ALA A 292 -2.43 -25.36 8.22
N LEU A 293 -2.24 -24.66 7.12
CA LEU A 293 -3.29 -24.39 6.12
C LEU A 293 -3.42 -25.49 5.06
N GLU A 294 -2.47 -26.41 4.97
CA GLU A 294 -2.49 -27.48 3.97
C GLU A 294 -3.76 -28.34 4.03
N PRO A 295 -4.24 -28.77 5.22
CA PRO A 295 -5.48 -29.55 5.33
C PRO A 295 -6.73 -28.82 4.84
N LEU A 296 -6.68 -27.48 4.76
CA LEU A 296 -7.82 -26.62 4.34
C LEU A 296 -7.76 -26.26 2.84
N ARG A 297 -6.77 -26.78 2.09
CA ARG A 297 -6.60 -26.46 0.67
C ARG A 297 -7.82 -26.82 -0.18
N ASP A 298 -8.40 -27.99 0.04
CA ASP A 298 -9.60 -28.42 -0.72
C ASP A 298 -10.82 -27.57 -0.33
N THR A 299 -10.99 -27.23 0.94
CA THR A 299 -12.02 -26.29 1.38
C THR A 299 -11.86 -24.92 0.71
N MET A 300 -10.63 -24.42 0.61
CA MET A 300 -10.33 -23.16 -0.09
C MET A 300 -10.73 -23.26 -1.57
N LYS A 301 -10.37 -24.35 -2.25
CA LYS A 301 -10.73 -24.59 -3.66
C LYS A 301 -12.24 -24.57 -3.89
N ASP A 302 -12.99 -25.20 -3.00
CA ASP A 302 -14.45 -25.28 -3.10
C ASP A 302 -15.14 -23.93 -2.88
N LEU A 303 -14.55 -23.04 -2.09
CA LEU A 303 -15.05 -21.70 -1.80
C LEU A 303 -14.68 -20.65 -2.88
N LEU A 304 -13.62 -20.89 -3.63
CA LEU A 304 -13.16 -19.96 -4.66
C LEU A 304 -14.12 -19.92 -5.87
N PRO A 305 -14.29 -18.75 -6.49
CA PRO A 305 -15.11 -18.65 -7.70
C PRO A 305 -14.43 -19.41 -8.86
N ARG A 306 -15.24 -19.98 -9.74
CA ARG A 306 -14.76 -20.50 -11.04
C ARG A 306 -14.44 -19.34 -11.96
N SER A 307 -13.23 -18.81 -11.85
CA SER A 307 -12.76 -17.65 -12.56
C SER A 307 -11.36 -17.87 -13.12
N ALA A 308 -10.86 -16.90 -13.87
CA ALA A 308 -9.51 -16.87 -14.42
C ALA A 308 -8.94 -15.46 -14.27
N PHE A 309 -7.61 -15.34 -14.27
CA PHE A 309 -6.98 -14.03 -14.39
C PHE A 309 -7.22 -13.47 -15.79
N LEU A 310 -7.45 -12.17 -15.85
CA LEU A 310 -7.68 -11.42 -17.08
C LEU A 310 -6.36 -10.84 -17.60
N ASP A 311 -6.27 -10.62 -18.90
CA ASP A 311 -5.22 -9.79 -19.47
C ASP A 311 -5.37 -8.35 -18.95
N ALA A 312 -4.44 -7.96 -18.10
CA ALA A 312 -4.53 -6.71 -17.38
C ALA A 312 -3.70 -5.59 -18.03
N PRO A 313 -4.23 -4.34 -18.08
CA PRO A 313 -3.47 -3.19 -18.59
C PRO A 313 -2.30 -2.80 -17.69
N VAL A 314 -2.32 -3.18 -16.41
CA VAL A 314 -1.29 -2.98 -15.42
C VAL A 314 -0.74 -4.33 -15.00
N GLN A 315 0.58 -4.47 -14.90
CA GLN A 315 1.19 -5.73 -14.50
C GLN A 315 0.94 -6.02 -13.03
N PHE A 316 0.36 -7.17 -12.74
CA PHE A 316 0.16 -7.66 -11.37
C PHE A 316 1.30 -8.59 -10.98
N ILE A 317 2.02 -8.25 -9.91
CA ILE A 317 3.08 -9.08 -9.31
C ILE A 317 2.58 -9.57 -7.96
N GLY A 318 2.55 -10.89 -7.80
CA GLY A 318 2.14 -11.54 -6.57
C GLY A 318 3.31 -12.08 -5.77
N SER A 319 3.30 -11.84 -4.47
CA SER A 319 4.31 -12.34 -3.53
C SER A 319 4.17 -13.83 -3.20
N ALA A 320 3.02 -14.43 -3.47
CA ALA A 320 2.82 -15.90 -3.34
C ALA A 320 3.82 -16.68 -4.19
N ARG A 321 4.22 -16.14 -5.34
CA ARG A 321 5.18 -16.75 -6.27
C ARG A 321 6.35 -15.84 -6.61
N GLY A 322 6.38 -14.59 -6.13
CA GLY A 322 7.44 -13.60 -6.37
C GLY A 322 7.60 -13.22 -7.84
N ARG A 323 6.53 -13.25 -8.64
CA ARG A 323 6.57 -12.98 -10.09
C ARG A 323 5.24 -12.43 -10.61
N VAL A 324 5.22 -12.04 -11.88
CA VAL A 324 3.99 -11.62 -12.58
C VAL A 324 2.97 -12.75 -12.59
N VAL A 325 1.73 -12.36 -12.36
CA VAL A 325 0.52 -13.20 -12.48
C VAL A 325 -0.22 -12.73 -13.73
N ASP A 326 -0.46 -13.66 -14.63
CA ASP A 326 -1.06 -13.44 -15.95
C ASP A 326 -2.25 -14.39 -16.22
N SER A 327 -2.85 -14.28 -17.37
CA SER A 327 -3.99 -15.11 -17.79
C SER A 327 -3.67 -16.62 -17.90
N ASP A 328 -2.40 -17.01 -18.01
CA ASP A 328 -1.98 -18.42 -18.04
C ASP A 328 -1.85 -19.03 -16.62
N THR A 329 -1.93 -18.19 -15.59
CA THR A 329 -1.84 -18.62 -14.20
C THR A 329 -3.17 -19.25 -13.75
N ASP A 330 -3.12 -20.50 -13.22
CA ASP A 330 -4.32 -21.11 -12.65
C ASP A 330 -4.84 -20.31 -11.46
N PHE A 331 -6.08 -19.84 -11.56
CA PHE A 331 -6.71 -18.93 -10.58
C PHE A 331 -6.88 -19.59 -9.22
N THR A 332 -7.38 -20.81 -9.20
CA THR A 332 -7.70 -21.54 -7.98
C THR A 332 -6.44 -21.93 -7.23
N ASP A 333 -5.48 -22.54 -7.92
CA ASP A 333 -4.20 -22.94 -7.31
C ASP A 333 -3.41 -21.72 -6.83
N TYR A 334 -3.47 -20.59 -7.56
CA TYR A 334 -2.80 -19.36 -7.15
C TYR A 334 -3.31 -18.85 -5.81
N TRP A 335 -4.63 -18.75 -5.62
CA TRP A 335 -5.19 -18.24 -4.37
C TRP A 335 -5.03 -19.20 -3.20
N CYS A 336 -4.98 -20.51 -3.45
CA CYS A 336 -4.57 -21.50 -2.46
C CYS A 336 -3.11 -21.28 -2.05
N ASP A 337 -2.20 -21.11 -3.01
CA ASP A 337 -0.79 -20.83 -2.77
C ASP A 337 -0.60 -19.50 -2.04
N ASN A 338 -1.38 -18.46 -2.39
CA ASN A 338 -1.34 -17.15 -1.73
C ASN A 338 -1.62 -17.22 -0.23
N LEU A 339 -2.53 -18.08 0.22
CA LEU A 339 -2.85 -18.23 1.64
C LEU A 339 -1.85 -19.16 2.36
N ARG A 340 -1.34 -20.20 1.66
CA ARG A 340 -0.54 -21.30 2.22
C ARG A 340 0.96 -21.04 2.20
N ASN A 341 1.50 -20.53 1.10
CA ASN A 341 2.95 -20.44 0.89
C ASN A 341 3.55 -19.23 1.59
N THR A 342 4.83 -19.34 1.95
CA THR A 342 5.60 -18.20 2.46
C THR A 342 5.53 -17.03 1.49
N VAL A 343 5.17 -15.87 1.99
CA VAL A 343 5.13 -14.63 1.21
C VAL A 343 6.55 -14.23 0.80
N ARG A 344 6.82 -14.14 -0.48
CA ARG A 344 8.11 -13.72 -1.04
C ARG A 344 8.01 -12.28 -1.56
N PHE A 345 7.81 -11.35 -0.60
CA PHE A 345 7.72 -9.94 -0.92
C PHE A 345 9.04 -9.41 -1.49
N ASP A 346 10.16 -9.88 -0.97
CA ASP A 346 11.50 -9.64 -1.50
C ASP A 346 11.60 -9.91 -3.01
N HIS A 347 11.12 -11.07 -3.47
CA HIS A 347 11.13 -11.43 -4.89
C HIS A 347 10.13 -10.59 -5.70
N ALA A 348 8.96 -10.30 -5.14
CA ALA A 348 7.94 -9.49 -5.82
C ALA A 348 8.41 -8.06 -6.07
N VAL A 349 9.08 -7.44 -5.09
CA VAL A 349 9.68 -6.11 -5.25
C VAL A 349 10.84 -6.15 -6.24
N ALA A 350 11.72 -7.15 -6.16
CA ALA A 350 12.82 -7.34 -7.11
C ALA A 350 12.30 -7.46 -8.56
N GLU A 351 11.21 -8.18 -8.78
CA GLU A 351 10.55 -8.28 -10.08
C GLU A 351 10.02 -6.89 -10.54
N GLY A 352 9.44 -6.09 -9.62
CA GLY A 352 9.01 -4.72 -9.91
C GLY A 352 10.16 -3.81 -10.32
N VAL A 353 11.31 -3.91 -9.64
CA VAL A 353 12.55 -3.18 -9.98
C VAL A 353 13.06 -3.60 -11.34
N LEU A 354 13.11 -4.91 -11.63
CA LEU A 354 13.52 -5.43 -12.94
C LEU A 354 12.65 -4.89 -14.09
N ARG A 355 11.39 -4.57 -13.82
CA ARG A 355 10.45 -3.94 -14.76
C ARG A 355 10.57 -2.42 -14.83
N GLY A 356 11.55 -1.85 -14.13
CA GLY A 356 11.90 -0.44 -14.18
C GLY A 356 11.08 0.44 -13.23
N SER A 357 10.42 -0.14 -12.21
CA SER A 357 9.77 0.65 -11.17
C SER A 357 10.82 1.43 -10.37
N GLY A 358 10.68 2.74 -10.31
CA GLY A 358 11.54 3.65 -9.55
C GLY A 358 10.75 4.46 -8.51
N ALA A 359 9.46 4.19 -8.35
CA ALA A 359 8.63 4.73 -7.29
C ALA A 359 7.68 3.64 -6.77
N PHE A 360 7.61 3.46 -5.46
CA PHE A 360 6.73 2.50 -4.78
C PHE A 360 5.83 3.26 -3.82
N ILE A 361 4.51 3.10 -3.96
CA ILE A 361 3.52 3.80 -3.14
C ILE A 361 2.69 2.76 -2.40
N GLU A 362 2.79 2.74 -1.07
CA GLU A 362 2.05 1.79 -0.23
C GLU A 362 0.60 2.25 -0.02
N MET A 363 -0.35 1.39 -0.32
CA MET A 363 -1.79 1.61 -0.20
C MET A 363 -2.29 1.11 1.15
N SER A 364 -1.99 1.85 2.21
CA SER A 364 -2.36 1.47 3.58
C SER A 364 -2.74 2.68 4.43
N ALA A 365 -3.46 2.41 5.52
CA ALA A 365 -3.78 3.43 6.52
C ALA A 365 -2.56 3.80 7.38
N HIS A 366 -1.67 2.84 7.60
CA HIS A 366 -0.37 3.01 8.25
C HIS A 366 0.66 2.15 7.52
N PRO A 367 1.70 2.76 6.93
CA PRO A 367 2.65 2.01 6.12
C PRO A 367 3.48 1.04 6.97
N SER A 368 3.48 -0.22 6.56
CA SER A 368 4.18 -1.32 7.23
C SER A 368 5.31 -1.93 6.40
N LEU A 369 5.32 -1.66 5.11
CA LEU A 369 6.29 -2.22 4.16
C LEU A 369 7.37 -1.22 3.71
N LEU A 370 7.28 0.07 4.09
CA LEU A 370 8.25 1.09 3.66
C LEU A 370 9.68 0.74 4.05
N GLY A 371 9.91 0.20 5.25
CA GLY A 371 11.24 -0.25 5.66
C GLY A 371 11.80 -1.32 4.72
N ALA A 372 10.98 -2.35 4.43
CA ALA A 372 11.37 -3.42 3.52
C ALA A 372 11.57 -2.91 2.07
N LEU A 373 10.74 -1.98 1.61
CA LEU A 373 10.92 -1.34 0.30
C LEU A 373 12.23 -0.55 0.22
N THR A 374 12.59 0.18 1.27
CA THR A 374 13.85 0.92 1.36
C THR A 374 15.05 -0.04 1.34
N ASP A 375 14.96 -1.17 2.04
CA ASP A 375 16.03 -2.19 2.04
C ASP A 375 16.22 -2.87 0.68
N LEU A 376 15.14 -2.98 -0.11
CA LEU A 376 15.13 -3.70 -1.40
C LEU A 376 15.40 -2.82 -2.62
N THR A 377 15.37 -1.49 -2.44
CA THR A 377 15.43 -0.54 -3.55
C THR A 377 16.42 0.57 -3.25
N ASP A 378 17.59 0.57 -3.92
CA ASP A 378 18.70 1.49 -3.60
C ASP A 378 18.35 2.97 -3.80
N ASP A 379 17.65 3.34 -4.88
CA ASP A 379 17.38 4.72 -5.30
C ASP A 379 15.90 5.00 -5.61
N ALA A 380 15.00 4.09 -5.28
CA ALA A 380 13.57 4.28 -5.57
C ALA A 380 12.91 5.22 -4.57
N LEU A 381 11.95 6.00 -5.05
CA LEU A 381 11.07 6.79 -4.19
C LEU A 381 10.07 5.85 -3.49
N THR A 382 10.11 5.78 -2.18
CA THR A 382 9.13 5.05 -1.37
C THR A 382 8.20 6.02 -0.65
N VAL A 383 6.89 5.79 -0.76
CA VAL A 383 5.82 6.64 -0.20
C VAL A 383 4.77 5.75 0.46
N GLY A 384 4.26 6.19 1.61
CA GLY A 384 3.16 5.49 2.32
C GLY A 384 2.34 6.44 3.18
#